data_75f115b6130305caa4889efd80fa42a3
#
_entry.id   75f115b6130305caa4889efd80fa42a3
#
_cell.length_a   1.000
_cell.length_b   1.000
_cell.length_c   1.000
_cell.angle_alpha   90.00
_cell.angle_beta   90.00
_cell.angle_gamma   90.00
#
_symmetry.space_group_name_H-M   'P 1'
#
loop_
_entity.id
_entity.type
_entity.pdbx_description
1 polymer ?
#
loop_
_entity_poly.entity_id
_entity_poly.type
_entity_poly.pdbx_seq_one_letter_code
_entity_poly.pdbx_strand_id
1 'polypeptide(L)'
;MTARPSSLAIALSCAAALLVPPVAVAGAAQLEEVAQPAGTVGFIVVRENGSGSASAAQSYLDALLTSLAKRAGWPAASGKYFTKRSKAKKFIEETKPSFGFFSFGAYLGMRKANGLTAMGVADANATGGAQYFVISKSAFTLDACKGKTLASNHADDARFVDVVVSGDAFDLADFELVETKRPVQTVKAVINGEAECALIDDAQISTLATIDGGAAVHPVWASEAMPAVIIASFGSAPAEQVDTFAKHLEALCEGDGKGACDAAGLTAPRKVEADAFAAQQAAYDG
;
A
#
# COMPACT_ATOMS: atom_id res chain seq x y z
N MET A 1 67.18 42.51 -3.25
CA MET A 1 68.35 42.38 -2.36
C MET A 1 68.10 41.14 -1.52
N THR A 2 68.88 40.13 -1.86
CA THR A 2 69.82 39.39 -1.01
C THR A 2 69.14 38.55 0.08
N ALA A 3 69.28 37.28 0.34
CA ALA A 3 70.16 36.24 -0.18
C ALA A 3 69.76 34.98 0.61
N ARG A 4 69.97 33.82 0.02
CA ARG A 4 70.05 32.43 0.59
C ARG A 4 71.19 32.41 1.68
N PRO A 5 71.48 31.24 2.34
CA PRO A 5 71.14 29.83 2.08
C PRO A 5 71.00 28.88 3.31
N SER A 6 70.69 27.61 3.02
CA SER A 6 71.26 26.33 3.51
C SER A 6 71.00 25.87 4.95
N SER A 7 70.49 24.71 5.19
CA SER A 7 71.28 23.46 5.29
C SER A 7 70.44 22.22 5.57
N LEU A 8 70.78 21.20 4.91
CA LEU A 8 70.56 19.79 4.97
C LEU A 8 70.70 19.17 6.37
N ALA A 9 69.77 18.34 6.79
CA ALA A 9 70.04 17.29 7.77
C ALA A 9 69.16 16.04 7.43
N ILE A 10 69.87 15.04 6.99
CA ILE A 10 69.37 13.69 6.76
C ILE A 10 69.28 12.98 8.11
N ALA A 11 68.13 12.47 8.48
CA ALA A 11 68.00 11.52 9.58
C ALA A 11 67.28 10.29 9.04
N LEU A 12 68.06 9.23 8.91
CA LEU A 12 67.63 7.85 8.70
C LEU A 12 66.91 7.35 9.94
N SER A 13 65.68 6.89 9.81
CA SER A 13 65.01 6.15 10.88
C SER A 13 64.25 4.96 10.33
N CYS A 14 64.58 3.85 10.94
CA CYS A 14 64.18 2.48 10.67
C CYS A 14 62.68 2.28 10.53
N ALA A 15 62.28 1.61 9.46
CA ALA A 15 60.95 1.06 9.32
C ALA A 15 60.83 -0.24 10.17
N ALA A 16 60.05 -0.14 11.24
CA ALA A 16 59.52 -1.33 11.94
C ALA A 16 58.17 -1.69 11.29
N ALA A 17 58.18 -2.72 10.49
CA ALA A 17 56.98 -3.31 9.92
C ALA A 17 56.19 -4.02 11.05
N LEU A 18 55.12 -3.39 11.51
CA LEU A 18 54.11 -4.05 12.35
C LEU A 18 53.23 -4.90 11.46
N LEU A 19 53.44 -6.22 11.50
CA LEU A 19 52.53 -7.23 10.97
C LEU A 19 51.23 -7.19 11.79
N VAL A 20 50.22 -6.53 11.25
CA VAL A 20 48.84 -6.64 11.77
C VAL A 20 48.22 -7.90 11.17
N PRO A 21 47.81 -8.90 11.97
CA PRO A 21 47.10 -10.04 11.44
C PRO A 21 45.76 -9.62 10.84
N PRO A 22 45.28 -10.25 9.73
CA PRO A 22 44.00 -9.96 9.17
C PRO A 22 42.93 -10.34 10.21
N VAL A 23 42.15 -9.37 10.68
CA VAL A 23 40.91 -9.63 11.42
C VAL A 23 39.97 -10.30 10.43
N ALA A 24 39.73 -11.57 10.62
CA ALA A 24 38.67 -12.28 9.92
C ALA A 24 37.34 -11.61 10.29
N VAL A 25 36.74 -10.93 9.34
CA VAL A 25 35.37 -10.45 9.46
C VAL A 25 34.50 -11.70 9.48
N ALA A 26 34.13 -12.11 10.69
CA ALA A 26 33.22 -13.21 10.91
C ALA A 26 31.83 -12.82 10.37
N GLY A 27 31.38 -13.65 9.45
CA GLY A 27 29.97 -13.98 9.25
C GLY A 27 29.00 -12.83 9.06
N ALA A 28 28.65 -12.55 7.80
CA ALA A 28 27.29 -12.10 7.52
C ALA A 28 26.34 -13.08 8.21
N ALA A 29 25.60 -12.59 9.22
CA ALA A 29 24.50 -13.35 9.81
C ALA A 29 23.53 -13.65 8.68
N GLN A 30 23.52 -14.85 8.15
CA GLN A 30 22.43 -15.39 7.39
C GLN A 30 21.23 -15.32 8.32
N LEU A 31 20.26 -14.46 7.97
CA LEU A 31 18.93 -14.55 8.55
C LEU A 31 18.46 -15.98 8.22
N GLU A 32 18.50 -16.87 9.19
CA GLU A 32 17.86 -18.18 9.09
C GLU A 32 16.41 -17.91 8.74
N GLU A 33 16.03 -18.25 7.51
CA GLU A 33 14.65 -18.34 7.10
C GLU A 33 14.00 -19.42 7.96
N VAL A 34 13.32 -19.00 9.01
CA VAL A 34 12.61 -19.92 9.90
C VAL A 34 11.61 -20.67 9.05
N ALA A 35 11.87 -21.95 8.80
CA ALA A 35 11.02 -22.82 8.01
C ALA A 35 9.59 -22.74 8.58
N GLN A 36 8.63 -22.36 7.76
CA GLN A 36 7.24 -22.27 8.19
C GLN A 36 6.72 -23.66 8.54
N PRO A 37 5.90 -23.81 9.61
CA PRO A 37 5.29 -25.10 9.96
C PRO A 37 4.56 -25.70 8.75
N ALA A 38 4.64 -27.00 8.58
CA ALA A 38 3.88 -27.70 7.55
C ALA A 38 2.37 -27.42 7.72
N GLY A 39 1.68 -27.10 6.62
CA GLY A 39 0.27 -26.72 6.67
C GLY A 39 -0.01 -25.25 7.01
N THR A 40 1.02 -24.39 7.01
CA THR A 40 0.84 -22.93 7.16
C THR A 40 0.00 -22.37 6.01
N VAL A 41 -1.07 -21.64 6.34
CA VAL A 41 -1.92 -20.95 5.36
C VAL A 41 -1.31 -19.58 5.02
N GLY A 42 -1.02 -19.36 3.72
CA GLY A 42 -0.38 -18.16 3.23
C GLY A 42 -1.35 -17.02 2.96
N PHE A 43 -0.98 -15.81 3.37
CA PHE A 43 -1.71 -14.57 3.14
C PHE A 43 -0.82 -13.51 2.50
N ILE A 44 -1.44 -12.57 1.80
CA ILE A 44 -0.79 -11.36 1.31
C ILE A 44 -1.67 -10.15 1.56
N VAL A 45 -1.06 -9.02 1.85
CA VAL A 45 -1.76 -7.73 1.84
C VAL A 45 -1.13 -6.85 0.79
N VAL A 46 -1.92 -6.33 -0.14
CA VAL A 46 -1.48 -5.35 -1.14
C VAL A 46 -2.36 -4.10 -1.01
N ARG A 47 -1.87 -3.10 -0.32
CA ARG A 47 -2.56 -1.82 -0.15
C ARG A 47 -1.71 -0.69 -0.71
N GLU A 48 -2.08 -0.27 -1.90
CA GLU A 48 -1.44 0.85 -2.58
C GLU A 48 -1.97 2.17 -1.99
N ASN A 49 -1.08 3.14 -1.89
CA ASN A 49 -1.37 4.49 -1.41
C ASN A 49 -1.90 4.60 0.04
N GLY A 50 -1.86 3.50 0.82
CA GLY A 50 -2.25 3.50 2.21
C GLY A 50 -1.36 4.39 3.08
N SER A 51 -1.94 4.96 4.14
CA SER A 51 -1.21 5.69 5.16
C SER A 51 -0.42 4.73 6.06
N GLY A 52 0.78 5.14 6.52
CA GLY A 52 1.59 4.38 7.45
C GLY A 52 2.78 3.64 6.83
N SER A 53 3.53 2.92 7.65
CA SER A 53 4.70 2.16 7.22
C SER A 53 4.37 0.68 7.03
N ALA A 54 4.97 0.03 6.02
CA ALA A 54 4.82 -1.41 5.80
C ALA A 54 5.25 -2.23 7.03
N SER A 55 6.22 -1.76 7.80
CA SER A 55 6.70 -2.42 9.02
C SER A 55 5.66 -2.42 10.14
N ALA A 56 4.98 -1.29 10.39
CA ALA A 56 3.90 -1.23 11.37
C ALA A 56 2.71 -2.12 10.95
N ALA A 57 2.33 -2.05 9.68
CA ALA A 57 1.25 -2.86 9.12
C ALA A 57 1.56 -4.37 9.20
N GLN A 58 2.83 -4.79 9.07
CA GLN A 58 3.22 -6.18 9.22
C GLN A 58 2.92 -6.73 10.63
N SER A 59 3.23 -5.97 11.68
CA SER A 59 2.96 -6.42 13.05
C SER A 59 1.46 -6.65 13.33
N TYR A 60 0.60 -5.80 12.75
CA TYR A 60 -0.85 -5.97 12.88
C TYR A 60 -1.34 -7.18 12.06
N LEU A 61 -0.78 -7.39 10.88
CA LEU A 61 -1.07 -8.56 10.06
C LEU A 61 -0.70 -9.85 10.80
N ASP A 62 0.50 -9.91 11.38
CA ASP A 62 0.96 -11.10 12.11
C ASP A 62 0.04 -11.44 13.30
N ALA A 63 -0.40 -10.42 14.05
CA ALA A 63 -1.35 -10.60 15.15
C ALA A 63 -2.73 -11.08 14.66
N LEU A 64 -3.23 -10.51 13.55
CA LEU A 64 -4.50 -10.90 12.94
C LEU A 64 -4.46 -12.36 12.46
N LEU A 65 -3.40 -12.74 11.76
CA LEU A 65 -3.23 -14.08 11.22
C LEU A 65 -3.05 -15.13 12.32
N THR A 66 -2.37 -14.78 13.42
CA THR A 66 -2.27 -15.65 14.61
C THR A 66 -3.65 -15.93 15.20
N SER A 67 -4.47 -14.88 15.37
CA SER A 67 -5.85 -15.02 15.86
C SER A 67 -6.71 -15.86 14.91
N LEU A 68 -6.60 -15.60 13.60
CA LEU A 68 -7.33 -16.34 12.57
C LEU A 68 -6.94 -17.82 12.53
N ALA A 69 -5.65 -18.14 12.57
CA ALA A 69 -5.17 -19.54 12.58
C ALA A 69 -5.74 -20.33 13.76
N LYS A 70 -5.71 -19.74 14.96
CA LYS A 70 -6.29 -20.34 16.17
C LYS A 70 -7.79 -20.59 16.00
N ARG A 71 -8.53 -19.63 15.45
CA ARG A 71 -9.99 -19.73 15.24
C ARG A 71 -10.36 -20.76 14.17
N ALA A 72 -9.59 -20.80 13.09
CA ALA A 72 -9.81 -21.71 11.95
C ALA A 72 -9.28 -23.14 12.20
N GLY A 73 -8.56 -23.37 13.32
CA GLY A 73 -7.93 -24.65 13.59
C GLY A 73 -6.75 -24.96 12.66
N TRP A 74 -6.14 -23.95 12.06
CA TRP A 74 -4.94 -24.13 11.23
C TRP A 74 -3.67 -24.24 12.09
N PRO A 75 -2.68 -25.04 11.65
CA PRO A 75 -1.39 -25.12 12.35
C PRO A 75 -0.70 -23.76 12.48
N ALA A 76 -0.78 -22.94 11.43
CA ALA A 76 -0.30 -21.56 11.41
C ALA A 76 -0.94 -20.80 10.25
N ALA A 77 -0.93 -19.47 10.33
CA ALA A 77 -1.16 -18.59 9.19
C ALA A 77 -0.04 -17.54 9.17
N SER A 78 0.47 -17.22 8.00
CA SER A 78 1.52 -16.23 7.82
C SER A 78 1.26 -15.38 6.59
N GLY A 79 1.79 -14.17 6.55
CA GLY A 79 1.57 -13.28 5.42
C GLY A 79 2.55 -12.14 5.35
N LYS A 80 2.49 -11.39 4.25
CA LYS A 80 3.35 -10.23 4.03
C LYS A 80 2.58 -9.05 3.49
N TYR A 81 2.94 -7.86 3.99
CA TYR A 81 2.33 -6.60 3.60
C TYR A 81 3.16 -5.90 2.52
N PHE A 82 2.49 -5.43 1.46
CA PHE A 82 3.07 -4.70 0.35
C PHE A 82 2.30 -3.41 0.07
N THR A 83 3.04 -2.36 -0.23
CA THR A 83 2.50 -1.06 -0.67
C THR A 83 2.50 -0.90 -2.19
N LYS A 84 3.04 -1.88 -2.93
CA LYS A 84 3.08 -1.88 -4.40
C LYS A 84 2.88 -3.29 -4.92
N ARG A 85 1.95 -3.46 -5.89
CA ARG A 85 1.67 -4.77 -6.53
C ARG A 85 2.89 -5.34 -7.28
N SER A 86 3.75 -4.50 -7.82
CA SER A 86 4.99 -4.95 -8.48
C SER A 86 5.95 -5.70 -7.54
N LYS A 87 6.01 -5.29 -6.26
CA LYS A 87 6.82 -5.97 -5.24
C LYS A 87 6.16 -7.24 -4.71
N ALA A 88 4.82 -7.30 -4.74
CA ALA A 88 4.05 -8.46 -4.33
C ALA A 88 4.22 -9.66 -5.28
N LYS A 89 4.47 -9.40 -6.57
CA LYS A 89 4.54 -10.44 -7.62
C LYS A 89 5.52 -11.57 -7.27
N LYS A 90 6.76 -11.21 -6.93
CA LYS A 90 7.78 -12.21 -6.57
C LYS A 90 7.35 -13.05 -5.36
N PHE A 91 6.79 -12.43 -4.32
CA PHE A 91 6.30 -13.13 -3.15
C PHE A 91 5.17 -14.11 -3.51
N ILE A 92 4.23 -13.73 -4.37
CA ILE A 92 3.14 -14.60 -4.82
C ILE A 92 3.69 -15.82 -5.57
N GLU A 93 4.65 -15.61 -6.48
CA GLU A 93 5.29 -16.67 -7.26
C GLU A 93 6.02 -17.70 -6.37
N GLU A 94 6.71 -17.21 -5.33
CA GLU A 94 7.51 -18.03 -4.42
C GLU A 94 6.67 -18.75 -3.36
N THR A 95 5.65 -18.08 -2.80
CA THR A 95 4.93 -18.59 -1.62
C THR A 95 3.54 -19.13 -1.93
N LYS A 96 2.96 -18.79 -3.10
CA LYS A 96 1.63 -19.20 -3.54
C LYS A 96 0.58 -19.04 -2.42
N PRO A 97 0.35 -17.80 -1.95
CA PRO A 97 -0.59 -17.56 -0.86
C PRO A 97 -1.99 -18.03 -1.23
N SER A 98 -2.77 -18.47 -0.23
CA SER A 98 -4.16 -18.89 -0.42
C SER A 98 -5.11 -17.70 -0.45
N PHE A 99 -4.81 -16.63 0.30
CA PHE A 99 -5.70 -15.49 0.50
C PHE A 99 -4.97 -14.16 0.45
N GLY A 100 -5.75 -13.10 0.21
CA GLY A 100 -5.21 -11.76 0.27
C GLY A 100 -6.23 -10.69 0.64
N PHE A 101 -5.70 -9.58 1.17
CA PHE A 101 -6.41 -8.33 1.41
C PHE A 101 -5.86 -7.28 0.45
N PHE A 102 -6.71 -6.69 -0.37
CA PHE A 102 -6.30 -5.81 -1.46
C PHE A 102 -7.02 -4.46 -1.37
N SER A 103 -6.33 -3.36 -1.71
CA SER A 103 -7.06 -2.17 -2.18
C SER A 103 -7.84 -2.53 -3.44
N PHE A 104 -8.94 -1.82 -3.74
CA PHE A 104 -9.80 -2.19 -4.86
C PHE A 104 -9.04 -2.18 -6.19
N GLY A 105 -8.25 -1.14 -6.46
CA GLY A 105 -7.40 -1.09 -7.66
C GLY A 105 -6.39 -2.25 -7.74
N ALA A 106 -5.75 -2.61 -6.59
CA ALA A 106 -4.83 -3.76 -6.56
C ALA A 106 -5.56 -5.09 -6.86
N TYR A 107 -6.76 -5.30 -6.31
CA TYR A 107 -7.59 -6.46 -6.63
C TYR A 107 -7.88 -6.53 -8.13
N LEU A 108 -8.39 -5.46 -8.73
CA LEU A 108 -8.73 -5.43 -10.15
C LEU A 108 -7.50 -5.71 -11.03
N GLY A 109 -6.38 -5.03 -10.76
CA GLY A 109 -5.16 -5.18 -11.56
C GLY A 109 -4.43 -6.52 -11.39
N MET A 110 -4.66 -7.24 -10.28
CA MET A 110 -4.00 -8.52 -10.03
C MET A 110 -4.90 -9.72 -10.28
N ARG A 111 -6.20 -9.53 -10.39
CA ARG A 111 -7.23 -10.54 -10.41
C ARG A 111 -7.03 -11.60 -11.50
N LYS A 112 -6.92 -11.19 -12.77
CA LYS A 112 -6.79 -12.12 -13.90
C LYS A 112 -5.53 -12.99 -13.81
N ALA A 113 -4.41 -12.38 -13.50
CA ALA A 113 -3.12 -13.08 -13.47
C ALA A 113 -3.02 -14.11 -12.32
N ASN A 114 -3.79 -13.92 -11.25
CA ASN A 114 -3.71 -14.77 -10.06
C ASN A 114 -4.99 -15.57 -9.79
N GLY A 115 -6.00 -15.47 -10.65
CA GLY A 115 -7.29 -16.14 -10.47
C GLY A 115 -8.00 -15.72 -9.18
N LEU A 116 -7.89 -14.40 -8.81
CA LEU A 116 -8.49 -13.94 -7.56
C LEU A 116 -10.02 -13.96 -7.65
N THR A 117 -10.65 -14.53 -6.63
CA THR A 117 -12.10 -14.51 -6.43
C THR A 117 -12.41 -13.74 -5.15
N ALA A 118 -13.26 -12.72 -5.24
CA ALA A 118 -13.71 -11.98 -4.07
C ALA A 118 -14.53 -12.90 -3.15
N MET A 119 -14.21 -12.87 -1.87
CA MET A 119 -14.91 -13.61 -0.80
C MET A 119 -15.61 -12.65 0.15
N GLY A 120 -15.09 -11.44 0.27
CA GLY A 120 -15.60 -10.44 1.19
C GLY A 120 -14.99 -9.07 0.96
N VAL A 121 -15.51 -8.12 1.71
CA VAL A 121 -15.00 -6.75 1.82
C VAL A 121 -14.83 -6.37 3.28
N ALA A 122 -14.05 -5.35 3.52
CA ALA A 122 -14.00 -4.70 4.82
C ALA A 122 -13.88 -3.19 4.64
N ASP A 123 -14.38 -2.45 5.60
CA ASP A 123 -14.19 -1.01 5.67
C ASP A 123 -12.80 -0.72 6.28
N ALA A 124 -12.26 0.44 5.98
CA ALA A 124 -10.93 0.80 6.44
C ALA A 124 -10.94 2.25 6.95
N ASN A 125 -11.06 2.39 8.28
CA ASN A 125 -11.07 3.70 8.92
C ASN A 125 -9.71 4.39 8.75
N ALA A 126 -9.72 5.63 8.26
CA ALA A 126 -8.55 6.50 8.12
C ALA A 126 -7.38 5.93 7.27
N THR A 127 -7.62 4.93 6.45
CA THR A 127 -6.56 4.31 5.62
C THR A 127 -6.74 4.55 4.12
N GLY A 128 -7.84 5.19 3.71
CA GLY A 128 -8.12 5.60 2.34
C GLY A 128 -8.60 4.50 1.40
N GLY A 129 -9.06 4.94 0.24
CA GLY A 129 -9.48 4.08 -0.86
C GLY A 129 -10.97 3.72 -0.89
N ALA A 130 -11.78 4.27 0.03
CA ALA A 130 -13.23 4.08 0.02
C ALA A 130 -13.96 5.12 -0.83
N GLN A 131 -13.41 6.30 -1.00
CA GLN A 131 -13.95 7.36 -1.84
C GLN A 131 -12.82 8.29 -2.31
N TYR A 132 -12.99 8.89 -3.49
CA TYR A 132 -12.01 9.81 -4.06
C TYR A 132 -12.64 11.18 -4.30
N PHE A 133 -11.80 12.22 -4.25
CA PHE A 133 -12.22 13.60 -4.36
C PHE A 133 -11.25 14.36 -5.26
N VAL A 134 -11.79 15.22 -6.11
CA VAL A 134 -11.00 16.29 -6.70
C VAL A 134 -11.18 17.52 -5.83
N ILE A 135 -10.06 18.08 -5.35
CA ILE A 135 -10.03 19.26 -4.49
C ILE A 135 -9.36 20.43 -5.20
N SER A 136 -9.78 21.65 -4.86
CA SER A 136 -9.15 22.87 -5.32
C SER A 136 -9.26 23.97 -4.27
N LYS A 137 -8.42 25.01 -4.42
CA LYS A 137 -8.49 26.24 -3.64
C LYS A 137 -9.24 27.35 -4.39
N SER A 138 -9.23 27.34 -5.71
CA SER A 138 -9.71 28.41 -6.60
C SER A 138 -10.82 27.96 -7.54
N ALA A 139 -10.83 26.71 -8.01
CA ALA A 139 -11.90 26.14 -8.82
C ALA A 139 -13.08 25.74 -7.94
N PHE A 140 -14.31 25.90 -8.45
CA PHE A 140 -15.56 25.52 -7.74
C PHE A 140 -16.30 24.38 -8.43
N THR A 141 -15.82 23.92 -9.59
CA THR A 141 -16.40 22.80 -10.33
C THR A 141 -15.27 21.92 -10.90
N LEU A 142 -15.57 20.66 -11.20
CA LEU A 142 -14.64 19.75 -11.86
C LEU A 142 -14.20 20.30 -13.23
N ASP A 143 -15.13 20.86 -14.02
CA ASP A 143 -14.83 21.41 -15.34
C ASP A 143 -13.83 22.58 -15.30
N ALA A 144 -13.81 23.35 -14.21
CA ALA A 144 -12.82 24.39 -14.01
C ALA A 144 -11.39 23.84 -13.73
N CYS A 145 -11.27 22.58 -13.35
CA CYS A 145 -10.01 21.87 -13.19
C CYS A 145 -9.51 21.25 -14.51
N LYS A 146 -10.39 20.92 -15.46
CA LYS A 146 -9.98 20.32 -16.75
C LYS A 146 -9.07 21.26 -17.53
N GLY A 147 -8.01 20.71 -18.13
CA GLY A 147 -6.94 21.46 -18.79
C GLY A 147 -6.00 22.20 -17.82
N LYS A 148 -6.11 21.97 -16.52
CA LYS A 148 -5.22 22.53 -15.49
C LYS A 148 -4.37 21.44 -14.85
N THR A 149 -3.42 21.87 -14.03
CA THR A 149 -2.54 20.98 -13.29
C THR A 149 -3.34 20.21 -12.23
N LEU A 150 -3.28 18.86 -12.27
CA LEU A 150 -3.86 17.94 -11.29
C LEU A 150 -2.76 17.19 -10.56
N ALA A 151 -2.56 17.45 -9.27
CA ALA A 151 -1.66 16.67 -8.45
C ALA A 151 -2.32 15.36 -7.98
N SER A 152 -1.61 14.23 -8.03
CA SER A 152 -2.13 12.97 -7.48
C SER A 152 -1.03 12.00 -7.07
N ASN A 153 -1.26 11.26 -6.00
CA ASN A 153 -0.48 10.08 -5.61
C ASN A 153 -1.19 8.77 -6.02
N HIS A 154 -2.33 8.85 -6.73
CA HIS A 154 -3.13 7.71 -7.17
C HIS A 154 -3.01 7.42 -8.67
N ALA A 155 -2.12 8.12 -9.39
CA ALA A 155 -1.94 7.98 -10.83
C ALA A 155 -1.18 6.72 -11.27
N ASP A 156 -0.60 5.94 -10.35
CA ASP A 156 0.12 4.68 -10.63
C ASP A 156 -0.74 3.66 -11.42
N ASP A 157 -2.07 3.76 -11.32
CA ASP A 157 -3.04 2.96 -12.08
C ASP A 157 -4.08 3.89 -12.74
N ALA A 158 -3.68 4.51 -13.84
CA ALA A 158 -4.55 5.43 -14.59
C ALA A 158 -5.87 4.76 -14.96
N ARG A 159 -5.84 3.49 -15.39
CA ARG A 159 -7.06 2.78 -15.75
C ARG A 159 -8.04 2.64 -14.58
N PHE A 160 -7.55 2.36 -13.37
CA PHE A 160 -8.41 2.32 -12.20
C PHE A 160 -9.07 3.68 -11.95
N VAL A 161 -8.30 4.76 -12.08
CA VAL A 161 -8.82 6.11 -11.92
C VAL A 161 -9.85 6.43 -13.01
N ASP A 162 -9.52 6.21 -14.27
CA ASP A 162 -10.32 6.64 -15.41
C ASP A 162 -11.63 5.86 -15.57
N VAL A 163 -11.67 4.55 -15.22
CA VAL A 163 -12.87 3.72 -15.48
C VAL A 163 -13.61 3.28 -14.25
N VAL A 164 -13.01 3.39 -13.04
CA VAL A 164 -13.65 2.92 -11.80
C VAL A 164 -13.87 4.07 -10.83
N VAL A 165 -12.85 4.93 -10.63
CA VAL A 165 -12.96 6.06 -9.71
C VAL A 165 -13.79 7.16 -10.33
N SER A 166 -13.42 7.63 -11.52
CA SER A 166 -14.07 8.76 -12.18
C SER A 166 -15.44 8.39 -12.77
N GLY A 167 -15.65 7.12 -13.12
CA GLY A 167 -16.75 6.75 -13.99
C GLY A 167 -16.62 7.48 -15.32
N ASP A 168 -17.66 8.20 -15.73
CA ASP A 168 -17.64 9.00 -16.97
C ASP A 168 -17.37 10.50 -16.71
N ALA A 169 -16.94 10.89 -15.49
CA ALA A 169 -16.81 12.30 -15.13
C ALA A 169 -15.55 12.96 -15.75
N PHE A 170 -14.44 12.21 -15.80
CA PHE A 170 -13.18 12.65 -16.37
C PHE A 170 -12.24 11.50 -16.66
N ASP A 171 -11.25 11.72 -17.53
CA ASP A 171 -10.04 10.91 -17.65
C ASP A 171 -8.86 11.70 -17.06
N LEU A 172 -7.82 11.01 -16.56
CA LEU A 172 -6.60 11.69 -16.12
C LEU A 172 -5.94 12.51 -17.24
N ALA A 173 -6.16 12.11 -18.51
CA ALA A 173 -5.70 12.83 -19.70
C ALA A 173 -6.40 14.20 -19.90
N ASP A 174 -7.50 14.47 -19.21
CA ASP A 174 -8.16 15.79 -19.23
C ASP A 174 -7.35 16.86 -18.48
N PHE A 175 -6.25 16.48 -17.79
CA PHE A 175 -5.48 17.36 -16.92
C PHE A 175 -3.98 17.34 -17.26
N GLU A 176 -3.27 18.36 -16.82
CA GLU A 176 -1.80 18.36 -16.75
C GLU A 176 -1.38 17.63 -15.45
N LEU A 177 -1.11 16.32 -15.56
CA LEU A 177 -0.89 15.46 -14.38
C LEU A 177 0.48 15.74 -13.73
N VAL A 178 0.45 15.95 -12.40
CA VAL A 178 1.64 16.04 -11.54
C VAL A 178 1.61 14.89 -10.53
N GLU A 179 2.42 13.87 -10.79
CA GLU A 179 2.54 12.74 -9.87
C GLU A 179 3.25 13.14 -8.59
N THR A 180 2.63 12.80 -7.46
CA THR A 180 3.21 12.97 -6.14
C THR A 180 3.48 11.61 -5.49
N LYS A 181 4.45 11.56 -4.56
CA LYS A 181 4.83 10.28 -3.92
C LYS A 181 4.17 10.05 -2.56
N ARG A 182 3.55 11.07 -2.00
CA ARG A 182 3.00 11.02 -0.63
C ARG A 182 1.69 11.79 -0.55
N PRO A 183 0.69 11.28 0.19
CA PRO A 183 -0.61 11.92 0.36
C PRO A 183 -0.53 13.41 0.77
N VAL A 184 0.33 13.72 1.75
CA VAL A 184 0.50 15.12 2.22
C VAL A 184 1.09 16.04 1.14
N GLN A 185 1.96 15.53 0.26
CA GLN A 185 2.51 16.31 -0.86
C GLN A 185 1.42 16.67 -1.86
N THR A 186 0.50 15.75 -2.15
CA THR A 186 -0.65 15.98 -3.04
C THR A 186 -1.51 17.15 -2.55
N VAL A 187 -1.88 17.12 -1.27
CA VAL A 187 -2.68 18.20 -0.67
C VAL A 187 -1.92 19.52 -0.66
N LYS A 188 -0.65 19.49 -0.27
CA LYS A 188 0.20 20.71 -0.23
C LYS A 188 0.42 21.33 -1.60
N ALA A 189 0.43 20.55 -2.69
CA ALA A 189 0.56 21.09 -4.03
C ALA A 189 -0.56 22.10 -4.35
N VAL A 190 -1.80 21.81 -3.93
CA VAL A 190 -2.93 22.76 -4.08
C VAL A 190 -2.82 23.93 -3.10
N ILE A 191 -2.50 23.67 -1.83
CA ILE A 191 -2.37 24.73 -0.82
C ILE A 191 -1.34 25.78 -1.25
N ASN A 192 -0.19 25.33 -1.76
CA ASN A 192 0.92 26.17 -2.19
C ASN A 192 0.74 26.79 -3.58
N GLY A 193 -0.29 26.39 -4.35
CA GLY A 193 -0.49 26.82 -5.73
C GLY A 193 0.45 26.18 -6.75
N GLU A 194 1.08 25.07 -6.41
CA GLU A 194 1.90 24.24 -7.31
C GLU A 194 1.04 23.42 -8.27
N ALA A 195 -0.22 23.13 -7.88
CA ALA A 195 -1.26 22.57 -8.71
C ALA A 195 -2.58 23.30 -8.49
N GLU A 196 -3.39 23.42 -9.54
CA GLU A 196 -4.72 24.03 -9.46
C GLU A 196 -5.71 23.12 -8.74
N CYS A 197 -5.62 21.81 -9.00
CA CYS A 197 -6.49 20.79 -8.44
C CYS A 197 -5.66 19.58 -7.96
N ALA A 198 -6.26 18.74 -7.13
CA ALA A 198 -5.65 17.45 -6.77
C ALA A 198 -6.70 16.35 -6.64
N LEU A 199 -6.35 15.14 -7.08
CA LEU A 199 -7.11 13.92 -6.82
C LEU A 199 -6.56 13.26 -5.56
N ILE A 200 -7.42 13.13 -4.55
CA ILE A 200 -7.12 12.60 -3.22
C ILE A 200 -8.17 11.56 -2.81
N ASP A 201 -7.92 10.83 -1.73
CA ASP A 201 -8.87 9.87 -1.16
C ASP A 201 -9.51 10.35 0.16
N ASP A 202 -10.39 9.51 0.71
CA ASP A 202 -11.12 9.75 1.95
C ASP A 202 -10.20 9.90 3.18
N ALA A 203 -9.03 9.25 3.22
CA ALA A 203 -8.06 9.47 4.30
C ALA A 203 -7.45 10.88 4.23
N GLN A 204 -7.14 11.36 3.02
CA GLN A 204 -6.56 12.68 2.82
C GLN A 204 -7.57 13.79 3.12
N ILE A 205 -8.82 13.65 2.65
CA ILE A 205 -9.86 14.66 2.88
C ILE A 205 -10.20 14.78 4.37
N SER A 206 -10.21 13.67 5.11
CA SER A 206 -10.49 13.68 6.56
C SER A 206 -9.47 14.47 7.38
N THR A 207 -8.23 14.57 6.87
CA THR A 207 -7.13 15.29 7.53
C THR A 207 -6.91 16.70 6.97
N LEU A 208 -7.62 17.08 5.91
CA LEU A 208 -7.40 18.34 5.19
C LEU A 208 -7.42 19.57 6.12
N ALA A 209 -8.40 19.65 7.01
CA ALA A 209 -8.56 20.77 7.94
C ALA A 209 -7.42 20.88 8.98
N THR A 210 -6.64 19.80 9.19
CA THR A 210 -5.52 19.79 10.14
C THR A 210 -4.19 20.25 9.51
N ILE A 211 -4.17 20.37 8.17
CA ILE A 211 -3.00 20.83 7.41
C ILE A 211 -3.05 22.36 7.35
N ASP A 212 -1.94 23.02 7.65
CA ASP A 212 -1.84 24.48 7.53
C ASP A 212 -2.19 24.94 6.11
N GLY A 213 -3.16 25.87 6.00
CA GLY A 213 -3.76 26.31 4.75
C GLY A 213 -4.84 25.39 4.18
N GLY A 214 -5.07 24.22 4.76
CA GLY A 214 -6.07 23.23 4.27
C GLY A 214 -7.51 23.71 4.35
N ALA A 215 -7.86 24.59 5.30
CA ALA A 215 -9.19 25.16 5.43
C ALA A 215 -9.65 26.02 4.21
N ALA A 216 -8.71 26.44 3.37
CA ALA A 216 -9.01 27.18 2.13
C ALA A 216 -9.28 26.27 0.93
N VAL A 217 -9.10 24.95 1.08
CA VAL A 217 -9.26 23.95 0.02
C VAL A 217 -10.59 23.23 0.23
N HIS A 218 -11.30 22.98 -0.86
CA HIS A 218 -12.61 22.33 -0.83
C HIS A 218 -12.77 21.31 -1.96
N PRO A 219 -13.64 20.29 -1.79
CA PRO A 219 -13.93 19.34 -2.85
C PRO A 219 -14.78 20.02 -3.94
N VAL A 220 -14.43 19.74 -5.20
CA VAL A 220 -15.17 20.16 -6.39
C VAL A 220 -15.84 18.98 -7.09
N TRP A 221 -15.45 17.77 -6.73
CA TRP A 221 -16.04 16.51 -7.19
C TRP A 221 -15.76 15.38 -6.18
N ALA A 222 -16.64 14.39 -6.15
CA ALA A 222 -16.49 13.18 -5.35
C ALA A 222 -16.94 11.95 -6.15
N SER A 223 -16.20 10.83 -6.02
CA SER A 223 -16.60 9.56 -6.61
C SER A 223 -17.77 8.94 -5.85
N GLU A 224 -18.40 7.93 -6.44
CA GLU A 224 -19.18 6.96 -5.68
C GLU A 224 -18.30 6.26 -4.62
N ALA A 225 -18.94 5.80 -3.54
CA ALA A 225 -18.26 5.01 -2.53
C ALA A 225 -17.95 3.59 -3.06
N MET A 226 -16.78 3.06 -2.71
CA MET A 226 -16.35 1.74 -3.10
C MET A 226 -15.71 0.99 -1.92
N PRO A 227 -15.55 -0.34 -1.99
CA PRO A 227 -14.91 -1.09 -0.90
C PRO A 227 -13.45 -0.65 -0.72
N ALA A 228 -13.08 -0.27 0.51
CA ALA A 228 -11.70 0.08 0.83
C ALA A 228 -10.77 -1.13 0.79
N VAL A 229 -11.29 -2.31 1.17
CA VAL A 229 -10.54 -3.57 1.20
C VAL A 229 -11.35 -4.69 0.57
N ILE A 230 -10.78 -5.37 -0.42
CA ILE A 230 -11.28 -6.62 -0.96
C ILE A 230 -10.53 -7.77 -0.29
N ILE A 231 -11.28 -8.74 0.22
CA ILE A 231 -10.77 -10.01 0.75
C ILE A 231 -11.01 -11.07 -0.33
N ALA A 232 -9.93 -11.69 -0.82
CA ALA A 232 -10.02 -12.62 -1.94
C ALA A 232 -9.24 -13.91 -1.69
N SER A 233 -9.68 -15.00 -2.31
CA SER A 233 -8.91 -16.23 -2.47
C SER A 233 -8.12 -16.20 -3.77
N PHE A 234 -6.96 -16.86 -3.78
CA PHE A 234 -6.22 -17.16 -5.01
C PHE A 234 -6.82 -18.39 -5.71
N GLY A 235 -6.71 -18.45 -7.04
CA GLY A 235 -7.18 -19.61 -7.80
C GLY A 235 -6.46 -20.91 -7.46
N SER A 236 -5.29 -20.84 -6.82
CA SER A 236 -4.53 -21.98 -6.32
C SER A 236 -4.87 -22.40 -4.89
N ALA A 237 -5.76 -21.67 -4.20
CA ALA A 237 -6.12 -21.97 -2.81
C ALA A 237 -6.87 -23.32 -2.72
N PRO A 238 -6.52 -24.21 -1.77
CA PRO A 238 -7.26 -25.43 -1.52
C PRO A 238 -8.72 -25.14 -1.11
N ALA A 239 -9.69 -25.86 -1.68
CA ALA A 239 -11.12 -25.65 -1.41
C ALA A 239 -11.45 -25.72 0.09
N GLU A 240 -10.84 -26.65 0.83
CA GLU A 240 -11.04 -26.78 2.28
C GLU A 240 -10.60 -25.51 3.04
N GLN A 241 -9.50 -24.88 2.61
CA GLN A 241 -9.04 -23.62 3.21
C GLN A 241 -10.01 -22.48 2.89
N VAL A 242 -10.53 -22.43 1.63
CA VAL A 242 -11.51 -21.44 1.18
C VAL A 242 -12.79 -21.55 2.02
N ASP A 243 -13.33 -22.77 2.17
CA ASP A 243 -14.54 -23.02 2.95
C ASP A 243 -14.34 -22.66 4.43
N THR A 244 -13.18 -23.01 4.99
CA THR A 244 -12.83 -22.70 6.38
C THR A 244 -12.71 -21.20 6.58
N PHE A 245 -11.99 -20.48 5.69
CA PHE A 245 -11.86 -19.04 5.81
C PHE A 245 -13.22 -18.33 5.67
N ALA A 246 -14.03 -18.74 4.71
CA ALA A 246 -15.37 -18.19 4.50
C ALA A 246 -16.27 -18.28 5.76
N LYS A 247 -16.13 -19.35 6.56
CA LYS A 247 -16.89 -19.48 7.83
C LYS A 247 -16.47 -18.46 8.88
N HIS A 248 -15.20 -18.02 8.87
CA HIS A 248 -14.63 -17.15 9.89
C HIS A 248 -14.44 -15.69 9.43
N LEU A 249 -14.75 -15.37 8.15
CA LEU A 249 -14.47 -14.07 7.55
C LEU A 249 -15.16 -12.93 8.30
N GLU A 250 -16.45 -13.04 8.59
CA GLU A 250 -17.22 -11.98 9.25
C GLU A 250 -16.81 -11.77 10.70
N ALA A 251 -16.35 -12.83 11.36
CA ALA A 251 -15.83 -12.77 12.72
C ALA A 251 -14.34 -12.41 12.81
N LEU A 252 -13.68 -12.05 11.69
CA LEU A 252 -12.25 -11.77 11.63
C LEU A 252 -11.81 -10.72 12.65
N CYS A 253 -12.61 -9.67 12.86
CA CYS A 253 -12.34 -8.58 13.77
C CYS A 253 -13.05 -8.72 15.13
N GLU A 254 -13.39 -9.93 15.54
CA GLU A 254 -13.99 -10.23 16.83
C GLU A 254 -13.00 -10.92 17.78
N GLY A 255 -13.27 -10.86 19.08
CA GLY A 255 -12.47 -11.52 20.12
C GLY A 255 -10.99 -11.15 20.03
N ASP A 256 -10.11 -12.17 19.94
CA ASP A 256 -8.65 -11.99 19.86
C ASP A 256 -8.20 -11.20 18.61
N GLY A 257 -8.99 -11.17 17.53
CA GLY A 257 -8.71 -10.43 16.28
C GLY A 257 -8.98 -8.92 16.38
N LYS A 258 -9.83 -8.49 17.33
CA LYS A 258 -10.29 -7.11 17.42
C LYS A 258 -9.16 -6.10 17.54
N GLY A 259 -8.20 -6.34 18.42
CA GLY A 259 -7.08 -5.42 18.65
C GLY A 259 -6.21 -5.23 17.41
N ALA A 260 -5.98 -6.30 16.63
CA ALA A 260 -5.24 -6.22 15.38
C ALA A 260 -6.02 -5.48 14.28
N CYS A 261 -7.32 -5.71 14.18
CA CYS A 261 -8.19 -4.98 13.26
C CYS A 261 -8.25 -3.48 13.61
N ASP A 262 -8.48 -3.14 14.88
CA ASP A 262 -8.51 -1.75 15.34
C ASP A 262 -7.19 -1.02 15.01
N ALA A 263 -6.05 -1.66 15.24
CA ALA A 263 -4.74 -1.11 14.94
C ALA A 263 -4.45 -0.98 13.43
N ALA A 264 -5.00 -1.88 12.61
CA ALA A 264 -4.93 -1.82 11.16
C ALA A 264 -5.98 -0.88 10.53
N GLY A 265 -6.90 -0.34 11.33
CA GLY A 265 -8.04 0.42 10.85
C GLY A 265 -9.06 -0.41 10.07
N LEU A 266 -9.02 -1.74 10.17
CA LEU A 266 -9.91 -2.66 9.48
C LEU A 266 -11.20 -2.86 10.29
N THR A 267 -12.35 -2.65 9.67
CA THR A 267 -13.66 -2.79 10.36
C THR A 267 -14.68 -3.50 9.48
N ALA A 268 -15.70 -4.05 10.13
CA ALA A 268 -16.90 -4.61 9.50
C ALA A 268 -16.61 -5.56 8.31
N PRO A 269 -15.76 -6.59 8.48
CA PRO A 269 -15.59 -7.59 7.44
C PRO A 269 -16.93 -8.29 7.17
N ARG A 270 -17.30 -8.38 5.88
CA ARG A 270 -18.55 -8.99 5.44
C ARG A 270 -18.34 -9.79 4.16
N LYS A 271 -19.08 -10.86 4.00
CA LYS A 271 -19.06 -11.68 2.78
C LYS A 271 -19.66 -10.93 1.60
N VAL A 272 -19.20 -11.27 0.41
CA VAL A 272 -19.79 -10.85 -0.85
C VAL A 272 -19.90 -12.06 -1.78
N GLU A 273 -20.82 -11.97 -2.74
CA GLU A 273 -20.89 -12.95 -3.83
C GLU A 273 -19.70 -12.78 -4.77
N ALA A 274 -19.30 -13.85 -5.44
CA ALA A 274 -18.12 -13.88 -6.30
C ALA A 274 -18.18 -12.88 -7.47
N ASP A 275 -19.38 -12.50 -7.90
CA ASP A 275 -19.67 -11.56 -8.98
C ASP A 275 -20.02 -10.13 -8.48
N ALA A 276 -19.90 -9.87 -7.19
CA ALA A 276 -20.26 -8.58 -6.59
C ALA A 276 -19.63 -7.35 -7.29
N PHE A 277 -18.51 -7.54 -7.98
CA PHE A 277 -17.78 -6.49 -8.69
C PHE A 277 -17.72 -6.70 -10.19
N ALA A 278 -18.66 -7.44 -10.77
CA ALA A 278 -18.65 -7.79 -12.20
C ALA A 278 -18.61 -6.55 -13.11
N ALA A 279 -19.37 -5.49 -12.76
CA ALA A 279 -19.39 -4.25 -13.53
C ALA A 279 -18.03 -3.54 -13.53
N GLN A 280 -17.42 -3.36 -12.35
CA GLN A 280 -16.10 -2.72 -12.22
C GLN A 280 -14.99 -3.58 -12.84
N GLN A 281 -15.11 -4.90 -12.74
CA GLN A 281 -14.20 -5.82 -13.41
C GLN A 281 -14.29 -5.69 -14.93
N ALA A 282 -15.51 -5.64 -15.49
CA ALA A 282 -15.72 -5.46 -16.91
C ALA A 282 -15.18 -4.10 -17.41
N ALA A 283 -15.45 -3.02 -16.70
CA ALA A 283 -14.93 -1.70 -17.01
C ALA A 283 -13.40 -1.65 -16.97
N TYR A 284 -12.80 -2.25 -15.95
CA TYR A 284 -11.33 -2.29 -15.80
C TYR A 284 -10.65 -3.15 -16.87
N ASP A 285 -11.31 -4.19 -17.36
CA ASP A 285 -10.77 -5.17 -18.32
C ASP A 285 -10.91 -4.73 -19.79
N GLY A 286 -11.97 -3.95 -20.12
CA GLY A 286 -12.32 -3.46 -21.46
C GLY A 286 -11.39 -2.46 -21.99
#